data_bfce8c90f2fbe299b92c2892226dd205
#
_entry.id   bfce8c90f2fbe299b92c2892226dd205
#
_cell.length_a   1.000
_cell.length_b   1.000
_cell.length_c   1.000
_cell.angle_alpha   90.00
_cell.angle_beta   90.00
_cell.angle_gamma   90.00
#
_symmetry.space_group_name_H-M   'P 1'
#
loop_
_entity.id
_entity.type
_entity.pdbx_description
1 polymer ?
#
loop_
_entity_poly.entity_id
_entity_poly.type
_entity_poly.pdbx_seq_one_letter_code
_entity_poly.pdbx_strand_id
1 'polypeptide(L)'
;RAGLPDTVPGMSLDRQCSSGLMGIATAAKQVIADGMQVTVGGGLESISLVQTEKMRRDRLRDPWLSEHVPGLYMSMLETAEIVAERYQVGRDSQDEYALRSQQRTAAAQAAGRFDAEIAPMPSVMAIVDRESGAVSHKEVTLTKDEGNRP
;
A
#
# COMPACT_ATOMS: atom_id res chain seq x y z
N ARG A 1 6.33 -17.13 -12.71
CA ARG A 1 7.02 -17.17 -11.41
C ARG A 1 6.13 -17.74 -10.30
N ALA A 2 4.81 -17.55 -10.40
CA ALA A 2 3.86 -18.13 -9.45
C ALA A 2 3.69 -19.67 -9.59
N GLY A 3 4.27 -20.28 -10.62
CA GLY A 3 4.14 -21.71 -10.86
C GLY A 3 2.79 -22.16 -11.44
N LEU A 4 1.94 -21.21 -11.81
CA LEU A 4 0.67 -21.53 -12.48
C LEU A 4 0.92 -21.93 -13.94
N PRO A 5 0.08 -22.82 -14.51
CA PRO A 5 0.11 -23.14 -15.94
C PRO A 5 -0.14 -21.89 -16.80
N ASP A 6 0.40 -21.88 -18.01
CA ASP A 6 0.22 -20.82 -19.00
C ASP A 6 -1.23 -20.71 -19.54
N THR A 7 -2.05 -21.71 -19.26
CA THR A 7 -3.48 -21.71 -19.53
C THR A 7 -4.32 -20.86 -18.57
N VAL A 8 -3.73 -20.42 -17.45
CA VAL A 8 -4.42 -19.56 -16.47
C VAL A 8 -4.30 -18.10 -16.90
N PRO A 9 -5.40 -17.45 -17.34
CA PRO A 9 -5.36 -16.06 -17.73
C PRO A 9 -5.19 -15.14 -16.52
N GLY A 10 -4.53 -13.99 -16.74
CA GLY A 10 -4.35 -12.95 -15.72
C GLY A 10 -4.98 -11.64 -16.16
N MET A 11 -5.51 -10.90 -15.19
CA MET A 11 -5.99 -9.54 -15.35
C MET A 11 -5.37 -8.65 -14.28
N SER A 12 -4.90 -7.47 -14.69
CA SER A 12 -4.46 -6.44 -13.75
C SER A 12 -5.49 -5.33 -13.68
N LEU A 13 -5.71 -4.83 -12.50
CA LEU A 13 -6.54 -3.66 -12.27
C LEU A 13 -5.85 -2.72 -11.28
N ASP A 14 -6.11 -1.45 -11.43
CA ASP A 14 -5.65 -0.43 -10.51
C ASP A 14 -6.80 0.51 -10.15
N ARG A 15 -7.04 0.64 -8.87
CA ARG A 15 -7.91 1.64 -8.25
C ARG A 15 -7.24 2.20 -7.00
N GLN A 16 -5.95 2.36 -7.06
CA GLN A 16 -5.12 2.88 -5.97
C GLN A 16 -5.40 2.15 -4.64
N CYS A 17 -5.69 2.85 -3.55
CA CYS A 17 -5.94 2.24 -2.23
C CYS A 17 -7.13 1.26 -2.20
N SER A 18 -8.06 1.36 -3.16
CA SER A 18 -9.22 0.46 -3.28
C SER A 18 -8.97 -0.77 -4.16
N SER A 19 -7.76 -0.95 -4.69
CA SER A 19 -7.44 -2.04 -5.62
C SER A 19 -7.69 -3.43 -5.04
N GLY A 20 -7.38 -3.65 -3.77
CA GLY A 20 -7.63 -4.93 -3.11
C GLY A 20 -9.10 -5.30 -3.09
N LEU A 21 -9.98 -4.38 -2.65
CA LEU A 21 -11.42 -4.59 -2.66
C LEU A 21 -11.97 -4.78 -4.09
N MET A 22 -11.46 -3.99 -5.05
CA MET A 22 -11.86 -4.14 -6.46
C MET A 22 -11.40 -5.46 -7.06
N GLY A 23 -10.23 -5.97 -6.68
CA GLY A 23 -9.74 -7.28 -7.09
C GLY A 23 -10.71 -8.40 -6.66
N ILE A 24 -11.10 -8.38 -5.39
CA ILE A 24 -12.09 -9.35 -4.84
C ILE A 24 -13.44 -9.19 -5.52
N ALA A 25 -13.96 -7.96 -5.64
CA ALA A 25 -15.27 -7.71 -6.26
C ALA A 25 -15.29 -8.12 -7.74
N THR A 26 -14.18 -7.91 -8.47
CA THR A 26 -14.07 -8.33 -9.87
C THR A 26 -14.03 -9.84 -9.99
N ALA A 27 -13.24 -10.53 -9.19
CA ALA A 27 -13.20 -11.99 -9.15
C ALA A 27 -14.59 -12.58 -8.83
N ALA A 28 -15.29 -12.03 -7.86
CA ALA A 28 -16.66 -12.45 -7.53
C ALA A 28 -17.64 -12.24 -8.71
N LYS A 29 -17.56 -11.10 -9.40
CA LYS A 29 -18.40 -10.82 -10.57
C LYS A 29 -18.13 -11.78 -11.72
N GLN A 30 -16.90 -12.16 -11.95
CA GLN A 30 -16.54 -13.15 -12.97
C GLN A 30 -17.17 -14.52 -12.69
N VAL A 31 -17.27 -14.93 -11.42
CA VAL A 31 -17.99 -16.14 -11.05
C VAL A 31 -19.49 -15.97 -11.24
N ILE A 32 -20.06 -14.86 -10.75
CA ILE A 32 -21.53 -14.66 -10.71
C ILE A 32 -22.10 -14.34 -12.10
N ALA A 33 -21.44 -13.48 -12.86
CA ALA A 33 -21.97 -12.95 -14.11
C ALA A 33 -21.40 -13.66 -15.36
N ASP A 34 -20.11 -13.99 -15.33
CA ASP A 34 -19.41 -14.56 -16.49
C ASP A 34 -19.36 -16.09 -16.45
N GLY A 35 -19.82 -16.71 -15.37
CA GLY A 35 -19.89 -18.17 -15.22
C GLY A 35 -18.51 -18.85 -15.06
N MET A 36 -17.48 -18.11 -14.67
CA MET A 36 -16.17 -18.71 -14.38
C MET A 36 -16.26 -19.58 -13.14
N GLN A 37 -15.69 -20.78 -13.20
CA GLN A 37 -15.80 -21.75 -12.11
C GLN A 37 -14.90 -21.39 -10.90
N VAL A 38 -13.69 -20.90 -11.17
CA VAL A 38 -12.72 -20.55 -10.15
C VAL A 38 -12.01 -19.26 -10.55
N THR A 39 -11.99 -18.29 -9.65
CA THR A 39 -11.26 -17.05 -9.81
C THR A 39 -10.48 -16.71 -8.53
N VAL A 40 -9.36 -16.02 -8.67
CA VAL A 40 -8.54 -15.56 -7.55
C VAL A 40 -8.40 -14.03 -7.65
N GLY A 41 -8.77 -13.33 -6.59
CA GLY A 41 -8.58 -11.89 -6.46
C GLY A 41 -7.61 -11.58 -5.35
N GLY A 42 -6.56 -10.80 -5.66
CA GLY A 42 -5.57 -10.42 -4.67
C GLY A 42 -4.57 -9.41 -5.24
N GLY A 43 -3.58 -9.06 -4.46
CA GLY A 43 -2.54 -8.14 -4.90
C GLY A 43 -1.40 -8.02 -3.91
N LEU A 44 -0.35 -7.38 -4.37
CA LEU A 44 0.81 -7.03 -3.57
C LEU A 44 1.29 -5.64 -3.98
N GLU A 45 2.03 -4.99 -3.11
CA GLU A 45 2.61 -3.69 -3.39
C GLU A 45 4.08 -3.64 -2.96
N SER A 46 4.89 -2.92 -3.74
CA SER A 46 6.27 -2.61 -3.39
C SER A 46 6.58 -1.15 -3.72
N ILE A 47 6.22 -0.26 -2.81
CA ILE A 47 6.36 1.20 -2.99
C ILE A 47 7.82 1.58 -3.27
N SER A 48 8.77 1.02 -2.56
CA SER A 48 10.21 1.32 -2.73
C SER A 48 10.78 0.90 -4.08
N LEU A 49 10.15 -0.03 -4.77
CA LEU A 49 10.55 -0.43 -6.13
C LEU A 49 9.83 0.38 -7.23
N VAL A 50 8.65 0.92 -6.94
CA VAL A 50 7.80 1.60 -7.92
C VAL A 50 7.97 3.12 -7.83
N GLN A 51 7.91 3.70 -6.64
CA GLN A 51 8.02 5.15 -6.43
C GLN A 51 9.48 5.60 -6.35
N THR A 52 10.21 5.40 -7.44
CA THR A 52 11.61 5.79 -7.58
C THR A 52 11.73 7.06 -8.43
N GLU A 53 12.94 7.60 -8.54
CA GLU A 53 13.25 8.70 -9.46
C GLU A 53 12.98 8.36 -10.94
N LYS A 54 12.96 7.07 -11.28
CA LYS A 54 12.64 6.57 -12.62
C LYS A 54 11.14 6.55 -12.93
N MET A 55 10.29 6.84 -11.94
CA MET A 55 8.86 6.94 -12.14
C MET A 55 8.55 8.08 -13.12
N ARG A 56 7.78 7.78 -14.15
CA ARG A 56 7.37 8.78 -15.14
C ARG A 56 6.36 9.74 -14.53
N ARG A 57 6.78 10.97 -14.30
CA ARG A 57 5.96 12.04 -13.68
C ARG A 57 5.60 13.15 -14.65
N ASP A 58 6.17 13.13 -15.84
CA ASP A 58 6.03 14.17 -16.86
C ASP A 58 4.60 14.40 -17.35
N ARG A 59 3.73 13.38 -17.19
CA ARG A 59 2.32 13.43 -17.61
C ARG A 59 1.34 13.01 -16.51
N LEU A 60 1.74 13.10 -15.25
CA LEU A 60 0.86 12.76 -14.12
C LEU A 60 -0.27 13.76 -13.92
N ARG A 61 -0.07 15.01 -14.34
CA ARG A 61 -1.05 16.08 -14.18
C ARG A 61 -1.51 16.56 -15.54
N ASP A 62 -2.80 16.51 -15.77
CA ASP A 62 -3.44 17.14 -16.91
C ASP A 62 -3.57 18.64 -16.65
N PRO A 63 -3.07 19.52 -17.56
CA PRO A 63 -3.12 20.97 -17.36
C PRO A 63 -4.55 21.51 -17.25
N TRP A 64 -5.45 21.02 -18.08
CA TRP A 64 -6.85 21.46 -18.07
C TRP A 64 -7.54 21.07 -16.76
N LEU A 65 -7.36 19.83 -16.30
CA LEU A 65 -7.90 19.37 -15.01
C LEU A 65 -7.28 20.12 -13.83
N SER A 66 -6.02 20.47 -13.90
CA SER A 66 -5.35 21.27 -12.86
C SER A 66 -5.96 22.66 -12.71
N GLU A 67 -6.42 23.25 -13.82
CA GLU A 67 -7.06 24.56 -13.84
C GLU A 67 -8.54 24.49 -13.46
N HIS A 68 -9.29 23.51 -13.98
CA HIS A 68 -10.75 23.46 -13.90
C HIS A 68 -11.29 22.64 -12.73
N VAL A 69 -10.46 21.76 -12.14
CA VAL A 69 -10.85 20.93 -11.00
C VAL A 69 -9.84 21.10 -9.87
N PRO A 70 -9.88 22.24 -9.15
CA PRO A 70 -9.00 22.51 -8.03
C PRO A 70 -9.08 21.39 -7.00
N GLY A 71 -7.93 20.90 -6.55
CA GLY A 71 -7.86 19.83 -5.56
C GLY A 71 -7.85 18.40 -6.12
N LEU A 72 -8.06 18.18 -7.44
CA LEU A 72 -7.96 16.84 -8.01
C LEU A 72 -6.59 16.18 -7.73
N TYR A 73 -5.54 16.99 -7.81
CA TYR A 73 -4.17 16.56 -7.57
C TYR A 73 -3.63 16.95 -6.19
N MET A 74 -4.54 17.31 -5.27
CA MET A 74 -4.20 17.64 -3.89
C MET A 74 -3.58 16.43 -3.19
N SER A 75 -2.55 16.65 -2.40
CA SER A 75 -1.95 15.59 -1.60
C SER A 75 -2.91 15.09 -0.52
N MET A 76 -2.74 13.83 -0.08
CA MET A 76 -3.54 13.29 1.03
C MET A 76 -3.28 14.02 2.35
N LEU A 77 -2.09 14.62 2.53
CA LEU A 77 -1.79 15.45 3.69
C LEU A 77 -2.63 16.74 3.69
N GLU A 78 -2.64 17.46 2.56
CA GLU A 78 -3.48 18.65 2.42
C GLU A 78 -4.97 18.34 2.57
N THR A 79 -5.41 17.20 2.03
CA THR A 79 -6.80 16.73 2.21
C THR A 79 -7.11 16.48 3.68
N ALA A 80 -6.20 15.85 4.42
CA ALA A 80 -6.35 15.59 5.85
C ALA A 80 -6.45 16.89 6.67
N GLU A 81 -5.63 17.90 6.36
CA GLU A 81 -5.70 19.21 7.03
C GLU A 81 -7.03 19.91 6.77
N ILE A 82 -7.54 19.89 5.53
CA ILE A 82 -8.87 20.45 5.19
C ILE A 82 -9.98 19.72 5.95
N VAL A 83 -9.89 18.40 6.06
CA VAL A 83 -10.88 17.60 6.83
C VAL A 83 -10.80 17.95 8.31
N ALA A 84 -9.60 18.05 8.88
CA ALA A 84 -9.41 18.41 10.27
C ALA A 84 -9.97 19.80 10.58
N GLU A 85 -9.73 20.78 9.73
CA GLU A 85 -10.27 22.12 9.85
C GLU A 85 -11.81 22.12 9.72
N ARG A 86 -12.35 21.48 8.68
CA ARG A 86 -13.79 21.43 8.40
C ARG A 86 -14.61 20.81 9.53
N TYR A 87 -14.08 19.75 10.13
CA TYR A 87 -14.74 19.00 11.20
C TYR A 87 -14.24 19.35 12.60
N GLN A 88 -13.39 20.36 12.72
CA GLN A 88 -12.83 20.85 13.99
C GLN A 88 -12.13 19.75 14.79
N VAL A 89 -11.35 18.91 14.11
CA VAL A 89 -10.56 17.85 14.74
C VAL A 89 -9.22 18.42 15.20
N GLY A 90 -9.10 18.69 16.49
CA GLY A 90 -7.91 19.29 17.07
C GLY A 90 -6.69 18.36 17.06
N ARG A 91 -5.49 18.93 17.16
CA ARG A 91 -4.23 18.22 17.12
C ARG A 91 -4.11 17.15 18.22
N ASP A 92 -4.52 17.47 19.44
CA ASP A 92 -4.46 16.54 20.56
C ASP A 92 -5.26 15.26 20.31
N SER A 93 -6.46 15.39 19.74
CA SER A 93 -7.30 14.25 19.37
C SER A 93 -6.66 13.39 18.29
N GLN A 94 -5.98 14.01 17.32
CA GLN A 94 -5.26 13.30 16.25
C GLN A 94 -4.08 12.50 16.85
N ASP A 95 -3.30 13.12 17.72
CA ASP A 95 -2.13 12.50 18.34
C ASP A 95 -2.52 11.37 19.30
N GLU A 96 -3.57 11.57 20.12
CA GLU A 96 -4.12 10.53 21.00
C GLU A 96 -4.60 9.31 20.20
N TYR A 97 -5.32 9.54 19.10
CA TYR A 97 -5.79 8.46 18.23
C TYR A 97 -4.62 7.71 17.58
N ALA A 98 -3.64 8.43 17.07
CA ALA A 98 -2.45 7.85 16.46
C ALA A 98 -1.65 6.99 17.46
N LEU A 99 -1.40 7.52 18.66
CA LEU A 99 -0.72 6.79 19.73
C LEU A 99 -1.48 5.51 20.10
N ARG A 100 -2.78 5.62 20.31
CA ARG A 100 -3.64 4.46 20.62
C ARG A 100 -3.61 3.40 19.52
N SER A 101 -3.57 3.81 18.26
CA SER A 101 -3.44 2.90 17.11
C SER A 101 -2.13 2.12 17.17
N GLN A 102 -1.01 2.80 17.40
CA GLN A 102 0.31 2.18 17.53
C GLN A 102 0.36 1.20 18.71
N GLN A 103 -0.16 1.58 19.86
CA GLN A 103 -0.21 0.74 21.07
C GLN A 103 -1.06 -0.54 20.86
N ARG A 104 -2.22 -0.43 20.19
CA ARG A 104 -3.06 -1.58 19.86
C ARG A 104 -2.35 -2.54 18.91
N THR A 105 -1.65 -2.03 17.92
CA THR A 105 -0.86 -2.84 16.99
C THR A 105 0.27 -3.55 17.73
N ALA A 106 1.02 -2.86 18.58
CA ALA A 106 2.08 -3.46 19.38
C ALA A 106 1.55 -4.59 20.29
N ALA A 107 0.43 -4.36 20.96
CA ALA A 107 -0.20 -5.38 21.79
C ALA A 107 -0.66 -6.60 20.99
N ALA A 108 -1.20 -6.40 19.79
CA ALA A 108 -1.61 -7.46 18.89
C ALA A 108 -0.42 -8.27 18.37
N GLN A 109 0.69 -7.61 18.02
CA GLN A 109 1.94 -8.27 17.62
C GLN A 109 2.53 -9.07 18.78
N ALA A 110 2.60 -8.49 19.98
CA ALA A 110 3.10 -9.19 21.16
C ALA A 110 2.25 -10.42 21.56
N ALA A 111 0.95 -10.39 21.26
CA ALA A 111 0.03 -11.51 21.46
C ALA A 111 0.04 -12.54 20.30
N GLY A 112 0.91 -12.41 19.30
CA GLY A 112 1.02 -13.33 18.16
C GLY A 112 -0.20 -13.34 17.23
N ARG A 113 -1.03 -12.29 17.24
CA ARG A 113 -2.30 -12.29 16.49
C ARG A 113 -2.10 -12.27 14.96
N PHE A 114 -0.93 -11.85 14.48
CA PHE A 114 -0.60 -11.79 13.06
C PHE A 114 0.24 -12.98 12.58
N ASP A 115 0.72 -13.84 13.46
CA ASP A 115 1.69 -14.90 13.13
C ASP A 115 1.17 -15.87 12.06
N ALA A 116 -0.13 -16.18 12.09
CA ALA A 116 -0.77 -17.10 11.16
C ALA A 116 -0.93 -16.53 9.74
N GLU A 117 -0.85 -15.22 9.55
CA GLU A 117 -1.02 -14.56 8.25
C GLU A 117 0.29 -14.04 7.65
N ILE A 118 1.38 -14.05 8.41
CA ILE A 118 2.70 -13.63 7.93
C ILE A 118 3.39 -14.78 7.22
N ALA A 119 3.70 -14.57 5.94
CA ALA A 119 4.57 -15.46 5.17
C ALA A 119 6.01 -14.92 5.24
N PRO A 120 7.00 -15.67 5.78
CA PRO A 120 8.39 -15.24 5.77
C PRO A 120 8.89 -15.00 4.34
N MET A 121 9.48 -13.83 4.10
CA MET A 121 9.91 -13.43 2.76
C MET A 121 11.42 -13.14 2.72
N PRO A 122 12.20 -13.98 2.01
CA PRO A 122 13.60 -13.68 1.71
C PRO A 122 13.69 -12.46 0.78
N SER A 123 14.58 -11.54 1.10
CA SER A 123 14.80 -10.33 0.32
C SER A 123 16.24 -9.87 0.40
N VAL A 124 16.62 -8.94 -0.47
CA VAL A 124 17.91 -8.26 -0.45
C VAL A 124 17.69 -6.80 -0.12
N MET A 125 18.11 -6.40 1.06
CA MET A 125 18.00 -5.03 1.53
C MET A 125 19.18 -4.19 1.03
N ALA A 126 18.90 -3.05 0.40
CA ALA A 126 19.92 -2.05 0.09
C ALA A 126 20.18 -1.20 1.33
N ILE A 127 21.43 -1.08 1.70
CA ILE A 127 21.92 -0.23 2.80
C ILE A 127 22.71 0.92 2.18
N VAL A 128 22.24 2.14 2.41
CA VAL A 128 22.92 3.35 1.95
C VAL A 128 23.74 3.92 3.12
N ASP A 129 25.04 3.99 2.95
CA ASP A 129 25.89 4.72 3.88
C ASP A 129 25.61 6.24 3.79
N ARG A 130 25.31 6.86 4.91
CA ARG A 130 24.86 8.26 4.94
C ARG A 130 25.97 9.26 4.67
N GLU A 131 27.23 8.92 4.92
CA GLU A 131 28.36 9.82 4.75
C GLU A 131 28.94 9.73 3.35
N SER A 132 29.13 8.50 2.85
CA SER A 132 29.75 8.26 1.54
C SER A 132 28.75 8.13 0.40
N GLY A 133 27.47 7.88 0.69
CA GLY A 133 26.45 7.53 -0.31
C GLY A 133 26.63 6.13 -0.91
N ALA A 134 27.60 5.34 -0.42
CA ALA A 134 27.86 4.01 -0.93
C ALA A 134 26.69 3.06 -0.64
N VAL A 135 26.30 2.26 -1.63
CA VAL A 135 25.22 1.28 -1.50
C VAL A 135 25.83 -0.10 -1.32
N SER A 136 25.50 -0.77 -0.24
CA SER A 136 25.76 -2.18 0.00
C SER A 136 24.46 -2.98 0.03
N HIS A 137 24.57 -4.32 -0.06
CA HIS A 137 23.41 -5.20 -0.09
C HIS A 137 23.55 -6.26 1.00
N LYS A 138 22.45 -6.55 1.69
CA LYS A 138 22.37 -7.58 2.73
C LYS A 138 21.17 -8.49 2.49
N GLU A 139 21.39 -9.80 2.51
CA GLU A 139 20.29 -10.76 2.55
C GLU A 139 19.59 -10.71 3.90
N VAL A 140 18.28 -10.64 3.86
CA VAL A 140 17.39 -10.59 5.02
C VAL A 140 16.18 -11.48 4.80
N THR A 141 15.60 -11.96 5.88
CA THR A 141 14.28 -12.62 5.83
C THR A 141 13.33 -11.82 6.71
N LEU A 142 12.30 -11.26 6.10
CA LEU A 142 11.24 -10.56 6.81
C LEU A 142 10.30 -11.59 7.41
N THR A 143 10.13 -11.55 8.72
CA THR A 143 9.28 -12.49 9.49
C THR A 143 8.20 -11.79 10.29
N LYS A 144 8.10 -10.46 10.19
CA LYS A 144 7.09 -9.64 10.86
C LYS A 144 6.95 -8.29 10.16
N ASP A 145 5.84 -7.61 10.42
CA ASP A 145 5.66 -6.22 10.02
C ASP A 145 6.52 -5.29 10.90
N GLU A 146 7.21 -4.34 10.27
CA GLU A 146 8.20 -3.47 10.93
C GLU A 146 7.73 -2.00 11.04
N GLY A 147 6.54 -1.67 10.53
CA GLY A 147 6.05 -0.29 10.46
C GLY A 147 5.55 0.28 11.78
N ASN A 148 5.35 -0.55 12.82
CA ASN A 148 4.81 -0.11 14.10
C ASN A 148 5.83 0.66 14.94
N ARG A 149 5.38 1.76 15.56
CA ARG A 149 6.19 2.66 16.43
C ARG A 149 5.39 2.99 17.69
N PRO A 150 5.30 2.06 18.67
CA PRO A 150 4.54 2.26 19.90
C PRO A 150 5.14 3.30 20.84
#